data_40c731bf7e37d13e655deb3525cb8d77
#
_entry.id   40c731bf7e37d13e655deb3525cb8d77
#
_cell.length_a   1.000
_cell.length_b   1.000
_cell.length_c   1.000
_cell.angle_alpha   90.00
_cell.angle_beta   90.00
_cell.angle_gamma   90.00
#
_symmetry.space_group_name_H-M   'P 1'
#
loop_
_entity.id
_entity.type
_entity.pdbx_description
1 polymer ?
#
loop_
_entity_poly.entity_id
_entity_poly.type
_entity_poly.pdbx_seq_one_letter_code
_entity_poly.pdbx_strand_id
1 'polypeptide(L)'
;LRMLYYYHFNREFDYYWFFDDDVTIDNWDVFFNSFKNNNADFFSYYVFKNTDTETQNKIPYIDENTTSQHMWFERFPGDGDKLPEYVTEKFGSFFPIVRLSNPALKLLHELLFDGIYGYSEGFVPTILNYHGFKLDTIFDNTSKSKYFDDDIVNVKHKHSKIHWSWI
;
A
#
# COMPACT_ATOMS: atom_id res chain seq x y z
N LEU A 1 9.92 -1.17 -5.79
CA LEU A 1 10.87 -1.93 -6.64
C LEU A 1 11.29 -3.27 -6.02
N ARG A 2 11.59 -3.35 -4.70
CA ARG A 2 11.99 -4.60 -4.02
C ARG A 2 10.95 -5.70 -4.16
N MET A 3 9.65 -5.37 -4.06
CA MET A 3 8.55 -6.34 -4.25
C MET A 3 8.60 -6.97 -5.65
N LEU A 4 8.77 -6.16 -6.68
CA LEU A 4 8.81 -6.65 -8.07
C LEU A 4 10.08 -7.43 -8.37
N TYR A 5 11.19 -7.08 -7.75
CA TYR A 5 12.43 -7.86 -7.84
C TYR A 5 12.24 -9.26 -7.22
N TYR A 6 11.64 -9.35 -6.03
CA TYR A 6 11.35 -10.66 -5.41
C TYR A 6 10.38 -11.46 -6.28
N TYR A 7 9.31 -10.86 -6.76
CA TYR A 7 8.32 -11.49 -7.63
C TYR A 7 8.92 -12.01 -8.93
N HIS A 8 9.93 -11.35 -9.48
CA HIS A 8 10.60 -11.78 -10.71
C HIS A 8 11.13 -13.23 -10.61
N PHE A 9 11.60 -13.63 -9.43
CA PHE A 9 12.17 -14.96 -9.18
C PHE A 9 11.21 -15.93 -8.47
N ASN A 10 10.10 -15.45 -7.93
CA ASN A 10 9.19 -16.25 -7.11
C ASN A 10 7.74 -15.94 -7.53
N ARG A 11 7.16 -16.79 -8.39
CA ARG A 11 5.83 -16.56 -9.00
C ARG A 11 4.79 -17.61 -8.64
N GLU A 12 5.12 -18.50 -7.72
CA GLU A 12 4.33 -19.68 -7.40
C GLU A 12 3.23 -19.49 -6.36
N PHE A 13 3.21 -18.34 -5.69
CA PHE A 13 2.24 -18.08 -4.63
C PHE A 13 1.03 -17.27 -5.15
N ASP A 14 -0.15 -17.51 -4.59
CA ASP A 14 -1.36 -16.73 -4.91
C ASP A 14 -1.29 -15.30 -4.37
N TYR A 15 -0.67 -15.12 -3.19
CA TYR A 15 -0.50 -13.85 -2.51
C TYR A 15 0.89 -13.69 -1.92
N TYR A 16 1.33 -12.42 -1.86
CA TYR A 16 2.62 -12.01 -1.31
C TYR A 16 2.40 -10.93 -0.28
N TRP A 17 2.94 -11.14 0.92
CA TRP A 17 2.94 -10.17 1.99
C TRP A 17 4.28 -9.47 2.07
N PHE A 18 4.24 -8.17 2.26
CA PHE A 18 5.41 -7.33 2.48
C PHE A 18 5.19 -6.51 3.74
N PHE A 19 6.20 -6.45 4.58
CA PHE A 19 6.19 -5.74 5.84
C PHE A 19 7.42 -4.84 5.89
N ASP A 20 7.27 -3.63 6.43
CA ASP A 20 8.41 -2.82 6.79
C ASP A 20 9.12 -3.44 8.00
N ASP A 21 10.40 -3.21 8.13
CA ASP A 21 11.25 -3.81 9.15
C ASP A 21 10.96 -3.32 10.58
N ASP A 22 10.21 -2.24 10.72
CA ASP A 22 9.76 -1.68 11.98
C ASP A 22 8.31 -2.04 12.36
N VAL A 23 7.66 -2.88 11.57
CA VAL A 23 6.35 -3.46 11.90
C VAL A 23 6.52 -4.59 12.90
N THR A 24 5.76 -4.53 13.98
CA THR A 24 5.65 -5.63 14.95
C THR A 24 4.21 -6.08 15.08
N ILE A 25 4.02 -7.41 15.06
CA ILE A 25 2.73 -8.07 15.25
C ILE A 25 2.91 -9.07 16.37
N ASP A 26 2.16 -8.95 17.44
CA ASP A 26 2.32 -9.78 18.63
C ASP A 26 1.74 -11.20 18.47
N ASN A 27 0.83 -11.40 17.52
CA ASN A 27 0.24 -12.71 17.22
C ASN A 27 0.11 -12.94 15.70
N TRP A 28 1.17 -13.40 15.07
CA TRP A 28 1.25 -13.64 13.63
C TRP A 28 0.25 -14.69 13.13
N ASP A 29 0.01 -15.76 13.89
CA ASP A 29 -0.90 -16.82 13.48
C ASP A 29 -2.34 -16.31 13.41
N VAL A 30 -2.79 -15.56 14.42
CA VAL A 30 -4.11 -14.93 14.41
C VAL A 30 -4.20 -13.90 13.31
N PHE A 31 -3.17 -13.07 13.15
CA PHE A 31 -3.11 -12.09 12.07
C PHE A 31 -3.32 -12.74 10.70
N PHE A 32 -2.50 -13.70 10.29
CA PHE A 32 -2.65 -14.34 8.98
C PHE A 32 -3.96 -15.10 8.82
N ASN A 33 -4.42 -15.79 9.87
CA ASN A 33 -5.70 -16.50 9.83
C ASN A 33 -6.90 -15.57 9.61
N SER A 34 -6.81 -14.33 10.08
CA SER A 34 -7.87 -13.32 9.91
C SER A 34 -8.10 -12.95 8.44
N PHE A 35 -7.08 -13.12 7.59
CA PHE A 35 -7.15 -12.78 6.18
C PHE A 35 -7.37 -13.95 5.22
N LYS A 36 -7.46 -15.17 5.72
CA LYS A 36 -7.58 -16.38 4.87
C LYS A 36 -8.75 -16.36 3.87
N ASN A 37 -9.83 -15.64 4.21
CA ASN A 37 -11.02 -15.51 3.36
C ASN A 37 -11.06 -14.17 2.61
N ASN A 38 -10.07 -13.31 2.77
CA ASN A 38 -9.99 -12.05 2.04
C ASN A 38 -9.41 -12.29 0.65
N ASN A 39 -10.14 -11.89 -0.38
CA ASN A 39 -9.76 -12.06 -1.78
C ASN A 39 -9.44 -10.74 -2.49
N ALA A 40 -9.08 -9.69 -1.75
CA ALA A 40 -8.60 -8.46 -2.37
C ALA A 40 -7.25 -8.69 -3.05
N ASP A 41 -7.06 -8.06 -4.21
CA ASP A 41 -5.83 -8.15 -4.97
C ASP A 41 -4.73 -7.25 -4.42
N PHE A 42 -5.13 -6.12 -3.88
CA PHE A 42 -4.27 -5.20 -3.14
C PHE A 42 -4.86 -4.93 -1.76
N PHE A 43 -4.02 -5.04 -0.77
CA PHE A 43 -4.39 -4.89 0.62
C PHE A 43 -3.27 -4.17 1.38
N SER A 44 -3.60 -3.10 2.07
CA SER A 44 -2.61 -2.29 2.76
C SER A 44 -3.12 -1.82 4.13
N TYR A 45 -2.24 -1.25 4.92
CA TYR A 45 -2.56 -0.69 6.24
C TYR A 45 -3.73 0.29 6.15
N TYR A 46 -3.63 1.29 5.24
CA TYR A 46 -4.72 2.16 4.81
C TYR A 46 -4.76 2.23 3.29
N VAL A 47 -5.97 2.26 2.73
CA VAL A 47 -6.23 2.57 1.32
C VAL A 47 -7.35 3.60 1.28
N PHE A 48 -7.16 4.68 0.55
CA PHE A 48 -8.10 5.80 0.49
C PHE A 48 -8.09 6.45 -0.88
N LYS A 49 -9.20 7.08 -1.26
CA LYS A 49 -9.23 7.98 -2.43
C LYS A 49 -8.46 9.26 -2.13
N ASN A 50 -7.79 9.81 -3.11
CA ASN A 50 -7.03 11.07 -2.95
C ASN A 50 -7.92 12.27 -2.54
N THR A 51 -9.23 12.16 -2.75
CA THR A 51 -10.23 13.15 -2.32
C THR A 51 -10.75 12.92 -0.90
N ASP A 52 -10.40 11.81 -0.26
CA ASP A 52 -10.83 11.48 1.11
C ASP A 52 -9.89 12.10 2.15
N THR A 53 -10.12 13.36 2.44
CA THR A 53 -9.32 14.12 3.42
C THR A 53 -9.54 13.65 4.86
N GLU A 54 -10.69 13.03 5.17
CA GLU A 54 -10.95 12.50 6.51
C GLU A 54 -10.04 11.33 6.85
N THR A 55 -9.90 10.36 5.94
CA THR A 55 -8.99 9.23 6.12
C THR A 55 -7.54 9.67 6.10
N GLN A 56 -7.17 10.59 5.20
CA GLN A 56 -5.80 11.10 5.11
C GLN A 56 -5.34 11.75 6.41
N ASN A 57 -6.19 12.56 7.05
CA ASN A 57 -5.86 13.25 8.29
C ASN A 57 -5.70 12.31 9.51
N LYS A 58 -6.13 11.06 9.40
CA LYS A 58 -5.99 10.05 10.45
C LYS A 58 -4.75 9.18 10.30
N ILE A 59 -4.03 9.29 9.19
CA ILE A 59 -2.77 8.58 8.99
C ILE A 59 -1.72 9.21 9.93
N PRO A 60 -1.12 8.46 10.87
CA PRO A 60 -0.37 9.00 12.02
C PRO A 60 0.88 9.80 11.71
N TYR A 61 1.22 10.02 10.46
CA TYR A 61 2.51 10.64 10.05
C TYR A 61 2.34 11.76 9.03
N ILE A 62 1.12 12.18 8.79
CA ILE A 62 0.85 13.38 8.00
C ILE A 62 0.88 14.55 8.99
N ASP A 63 1.98 15.30 8.98
CA ASP A 63 2.11 16.57 9.71
C ASP A 63 0.98 17.49 9.28
N GLU A 64 0.28 18.11 10.24
CA GLU A 64 -0.78 19.10 10.00
C GLU A 64 -0.33 20.30 9.15
N ASN A 65 0.99 20.52 9.01
CA ASN A 65 1.59 21.49 8.11
C ASN A 65 1.86 20.96 6.69
N THR A 66 1.68 19.66 6.46
CA THR A 66 1.82 19.06 5.12
C THR A 66 0.42 18.98 4.52
N THR A 67 0.11 19.81 3.53
CA THR A 67 -1.17 19.72 2.82
C THR A 67 -1.28 18.34 2.17
N SER A 68 -2.06 17.48 2.78
CA SER A 68 -2.12 16.04 2.58
C SER A 68 -2.43 15.59 1.14
N GLN A 69 -3.08 16.43 0.36
CA GLN A 69 -3.51 16.11 -1.01
C GLN A 69 -2.35 15.95 -2.01
N HIS A 70 -1.19 16.50 -1.70
CA HIS A 70 -0.05 16.55 -2.63
C HIS A 70 1.04 15.51 -2.31
N MET A 71 1.06 14.95 -1.09
CA MET A 71 2.18 14.14 -0.62
C MET A 71 2.43 12.88 -1.45
N TRP A 72 1.38 12.23 -1.93
CA TRP A 72 1.48 10.91 -2.56
C TRP A 72 1.79 10.98 -4.06
N PHE A 73 1.52 12.13 -4.70
CA PHE A 73 1.71 12.31 -6.14
C PHE A 73 2.64 13.46 -6.50
N GLU A 74 2.85 14.43 -5.60
CA GLU A 74 3.64 15.65 -5.89
C GLU A 74 4.99 15.69 -5.16
N ARG A 75 5.27 14.76 -4.26
CA ARG A 75 6.49 14.79 -3.44
C ARG A 75 7.77 14.62 -4.24
N PHE A 76 7.69 14.16 -5.46
CA PHE A 76 8.80 13.99 -6.38
C PHE A 76 8.48 14.57 -7.76
N PRO A 77 8.33 15.91 -7.85
CA PRO A 77 8.18 16.54 -9.15
C PRO A 77 9.49 16.36 -9.93
N GLY A 78 9.47 15.60 -10.97
CA GLY A 78 10.60 15.43 -11.89
C GLY A 78 10.99 14.00 -12.22
N ASP A 79 10.87 13.03 -11.30
CA ASP A 79 11.12 11.61 -11.60
C ASP A 79 9.84 10.81 -11.81
N GLY A 80 8.76 11.52 -11.95
CA GLY A 80 7.55 11.29 -12.65
C GLY A 80 6.78 10.03 -12.29
N ASP A 81 5.64 10.23 -11.64
CA ASP A 81 4.52 9.35 -11.86
C ASP A 81 4.23 9.32 -13.35
N LYS A 82 4.62 8.25 -13.99
CA LYS A 82 4.25 7.97 -15.38
C LYS A 82 2.87 7.32 -15.44
N LEU A 83 1.94 7.83 -14.61
CA LEU A 83 0.54 7.46 -14.75
C LEU A 83 0.05 7.97 -16.11
N PRO A 84 -0.57 7.12 -16.91
CA PRO A 84 -1.22 7.56 -18.14
C PRO A 84 -2.25 8.65 -17.84
N GLU A 85 -2.34 9.68 -18.68
CA GLU A 85 -3.25 10.84 -18.50
C GLU A 85 -4.72 10.45 -18.35
N TYR A 86 -5.10 9.29 -18.88
CA TYR A 86 -6.47 8.77 -18.80
C TYR A 86 -6.82 8.20 -17.41
N VAL A 87 -5.85 8.03 -16.51
CA VAL A 87 -6.09 7.58 -15.13
C VAL A 87 -6.44 8.79 -14.27
N THR A 88 -7.73 9.06 -14.14
CA THR A 88 -8.23 10.26 -13.45
C THR A 88 -8.53 10.03 -11.97
N GLU A 89 -8.93 8.82 -11.59
CA GLU A 89 -9.23 8.49 -10.18
C GLU A 89 -7.95 8.02 -9.49
N LYS A 90 -7.52 8.77 -8.49
CA LYS A 90 -6.27 8.53 -7.76
C LYS A 90 -6.54 7.99 -6.36
N PHE A 91 -5.71 7.05 -5.94
CA PHE A 91 -5.73 6.44 -4.63
C PHE A 91 -4.38 6.63 -3.93
N GLY A 92 -4.43 6.76 -2.62
CA GLY A 92 -3.26 6.64 -1.76
C GLY A 92 -3.37 5.41 -0.88
N SER A 93 -2.23 5.00 -0.34
CA SER A 93 -2.15 3.92 0.62
C SER A 93 -0.97 4.12 1.56
N PHE A 94 -0.97 3.43 2.69
CA PHE A 94 0.14 3.44 3.62
C PHE A 94 0.73 2.02 3.72
N PHE A 95 1.99 1.87 3.40
CA PHE A 95 2.67 0.62 3.05
C PHE A 95 3.43 -0.13 4.16
N PRO A 96 3.32 0.13 5.45
CA PRO A 96 4.01 -0.70 6.44
C PRO A 96 3.66 -2.19 6.32
N ILE A 97 2.43 -2.46 5.88
CA ILE A 97 1.94 -3.80 5.58
C ILE A 97 1.24 -3.76 4.23
N VAL A 98 1.68 -4.60 3.31
CA VAL A 98 1.06 -4.74 1.98
C VAL A 98 0.91 -6.21 1.64
N ARG A 99 -0.26 -6.58 1.10
CA ARG A 99 -0.46 -7.84 0.40
C ARG A 99 -0.85 -7.58 -1.04
N LEU A 100 -0.24 -8.32 -1.95
CA LEU A 100 -0.56 -8.27 -3.38
C LEU A 100 -0.89 -9.68 -3.88
N SER A 101 -1.91 -9.80 -4.73
CA SER A 101 -2.18 -11.04 -5.46
C SER A 101 -1.14 -11.26 -6.56
N ASN A 102 -0.97 -12.50 -6.97
CA ASN A 102 -0.08 -12.84 -8.09
C ASN A 102 -0.46 -12.07 -9.37
N PRO A 103 -1.75 -12.01 -9.78
CA PRO A 103 -2.15 -11.21 -10.95
C PRO A 103 -1.82 -9.72 -10.82
N ALA A 104 -1.98 -9.13 -9.63
CA ALA A 104 -1.63 -7.73 -9.39
C ALA A 104 -0.12 -7.48 -9.53
N LEU A 105 0.71 -8.33 -8.95
CA LEU A 105 2.17 -8.25 -9.10
C LEU A 105 2.63 -8.48 -10.54
N LYS A 106 1.96 -9.38 -11.26
CA LYS A 106 2.24 -9.62 -12.68
C LYS A 106 2.00 -8.34 -13.49
N LEU A 107 0.85 -7.69 -13.33
CA LEU A 107 0.56 -6.43 -14.00
C LEU A 107 1.61 -5.36 -13.66
N LEU A 108 1.91 -5.14 -12.38
CA LEU A 108 2.89 -4.13 -11.95
C LEU A 108 4.29 -4.41 -12.52
N HIS A 109 4.65 -5.68 -12.61
CA HIS A 109 5.92 -6.10 -13.20
C HIS A 109 5.97 -5.79 -14.71
N GLU A 110 4.90 -6.09 -15.46
CA GLU A 110 4.79 -5.79 -16.89
C GLU A 110 4.86 -4.28 -17.14
N LEU A 111 4.09 -3.49 -16.39
CA LEU A 111 4.08 -2.03 -16.52
C LEU A 111 5.46 -1.41 -16.24
N LEU A 112 6.21 -1.97 -15.27
CA LEU A 112 7.58 -1.50 -15.00
C LEU A 112 8.50 -1.68 -16.22
N PHE A 113 8.38 -2.82 -16.92
CA PHE A 113 9.16 -3.05 -18.15
C PHE A 113 8.74 -2.12 -19.29
N ASP A 114 7.47 -1.72 -19.34
CA ASP A 114 6.95 -0.75 -20.31
C ASP A 114 7.31 0.70 -19.91
N GLY A 115 8.06 0.87 -18.83
CA GLY A 115 8.48 2.17 -18.33
C GLY A 115 7.37 2.98 -17.65
N ILE A 116 6.27 2.30 -17.24
CA ILE A 116 5.16 2.87 -16.46
C ILE A 116 5.40 2.55 -14.99
N TYR A 117 5.66 3.57 -14.19
CA TYR A 117 5.96 3.44 -12.76
C TYR A 117 5.68 4.75 -12.02
N GLY A 118 5.69 4.72 -10.71
CA GLY A 118 5.50 5.89 -9.88
C GLY A 118 5.81 5.61 -8.41
N TYR A 119 5.52 6.59 -7.57
CA TYR A 119 5.66 6.43 -6.12
C TYR A 119 4.70 5.35 -5.62
N SER A 120 5.23 4.33 -4.99
CA SER A 120 4.49 3.07 -4.73
C SER A 120 3.18 3.25 -3.99
N GLU A 121 3.13 4.12 -2.97
CA GLU A 121 1.95 4.33 -2.15
C GLU A 121 0.80 5.06 -2.86
N GLY A 122 1.10 5.80 -3.92
CA GLY A 122 0.10 6.41 -4.80
C GLY A 122 -0.11 5.61 -6.09
N PHE A 123 0.98 5.23 -6.75
CA PHE A 123 0.95 4.54 -8.04
C PHE A 123 0.26 3.18 -7.96
N VAL A 124 0.67 2.32 -7.01
CA VAL A 124 0.18 0.93 -6.96
C VAL A 124 -1.34 0.86 -6.77
N PRO A 125 -1.96 1.46 -5.73
CA PRO A 125 -3.40 1.38 -5.58
C PRO A 125 -4.15 2.05 -6.74
N THR A 126 -3.63 3.14 -7.27
CA THR A 126 -4.23 3.87 -8.39
C THR A 126 -4.29 3.03 -9.66
N ILE A 127 -3.16 2.45 -10.06
CA ILE A 127 -3.08 1.68 -11.30
C ILE A 127 -3.84 0.34 -11.18
N LEU A 128 -3.79 -0.30 -10.01
CA LEU A 128 -4.54 -1.52 -9.77
C LEU A 128 -6.04 -1.27 -9.82
N ASN A 129 -6.53 -0.19 -9.18
CA ASN A 129 -7.94 0.19 -9.28
C ASN A 129 -8.36 0.47 -10.72
N TYR A 130 -7.54 1.18 -11.49
CA TYR A 130 -7.82 1.47 -12.91
C TYR A 130 -7.99 0.19 -13.74
N HIS A 131 -7.19 -0.85 -13.45
CA HIS A 131 -7.28 -2.15 -14.11
C HIS A 131 -8.35 -3.08 -13.51
N GLY A 132 -9.20 -2.59 -12.60
CA GLY A 132 -10.33 -3.33 -12.04
C GLY A 132 -9.96 -4.34 -10.96
N PHE A 133 -8.76 -4.26 -10.40
CA PHE A 133 -8.36 -5.07 -9.25
C PHE A 133 -9.08 -4.61 -7.98
N LYS A 134 -9.37 -5.57 -7.12
CA LYS A 134 -10.04 -5.31 -5.85
C LYS A 134 -9.06 -4.80 -4.80
N LEU A 135 -9.31 -3.57 -4.32
CA LEU A 135 -8.56 -2.96 -3.23
C LEU A 135 -9.29 -3.15 -1.89
N ASP A 136 -8.54 -3.29 -0.81
CA ASP A 136 -9.08 -3.30 0.55
C ASP A 136 -8.04 -2.78 1.55
N THR A 137 -8.46 -2.54 2.78
CA THR A 137 -7.64 -1.94 3.83
C THR A 137 -7.74 -2.72 5.14
N ILE A 138 -6.64 -2.79 5.90
CA ILE A 138 -6.62 -3.44 7.23
C ILE A 138 -7.46 -2.65 8.22
N PHE A 139 -7.23 -1.34 8.29
CA PHE A 139 -7.88 -0.44 9.24
C PHE A 139 -8.92 0.44 8.55
N ASP A 140 -10.02 0.65 9.24
CA ASP A 140 -11.03 1.60 8.81
C ASP A 140 -10.64 3.05 9.19
N ASN A 141 -11.52 3.99 8.87
CA ASN A 141 -11.35 5.40 9.20
C ASN A 141 -11.40 5.71 10.71
N THR A 142 -11.68 4.74 11.57
CA THR A 142 -11.59 4.86 13.03
C THR A 142 -10.32 4.23 13.60
N SER A 143 -9.40 3.78 12.74
CA SER A 143 -8.18 3.05 13.09
C SER A 143 -8.42 1.69 13.74
N LYS A 144 -9.62 1.11 13.52
CA LYS A 144 -9.94 -0.24 13.96
C LYS A 144 -9.77 -1.23 12.82
N SER A 145 -9.24 -2.41 13.16
CA SER A 145 -9.15 -3.48 12.18
C SER A 145 -10.55 -3.99 11.79
N LYS A 146 -10.72 -4.28 10.50
CA LYS A 146 -11.90 -4.95 9.98
C LYS A 146 -11.82 -6.47 10.11
N TYR A 147 -10.66 -7.02 10.46
CA TYR A 147 -10.33 -8.43 10.30
C TYR A 147 -9.99 -9.14 11.59
N PHE A 148 -9.58 -8.41 12.62
CA PHE A 148 -9.21 -8.95 13.92
C PHE A 148 -9.60 -7.99 15.04
N ASP A 149 -9.70 -8.54 16.24
CA ASP A 149 -9.87 -7.75 17.45
C ASP A 149 -8.51 -7.16 17.84
N ASP A 150 -8.44 -5.84 17.96
CA ASP A 150 -7.21 -5.11 18.30
C ASP A 150 -6.70 -5.44 19.71
N ASP A 151 -7.56 -5.99 20.58
CA ASP A 151 -7.18 -6.53 21.90
C ASP A 151 -6.46 -7.90 21.78
N ILE A 152 -6.67 -8.63 20.67
CA ILE A 152 -6.08 -9.95 20.43
C ILE A 152 -4.84 -9.84 19.53
N VAL A 153 -4.88 -8.94 18.55
CA VAL A 153 -3.76 -8.71 17.63
C VAL A 153 -3.39 -7.25 17.64
N ASN A 154 -2.23 -6.95 18.20
CA ASN A 154 -1.71 -5.60 18.23
C ASN A 154 -0.66 -5.43 17.15
N VAL A 155 -0.96 -4.55 16.19
CA VAL A 155 -0.06 -4.17 15.11
C VAL A 155 0.56 -2.83 15.45
N LYS A 156 1.87 -2.80 15.58
CA LYS A 156 2.64 -1.57 15.84
C LYS A 156 3.58 -1.30 14.68
N HIS A 157 3.56 -0.08 14.20
CA HIS A 157 4.56 0.46 13.31
C HIS A 157 5.37 1.50 14.09
N LYS A 158 6.65 1.22 14.30
CA LYS A 158 7.54 2.18 14.95
C LYS A 158 8.08 3.10 13.87
N HIS A 159 7.71 4.36 13.96
CA HIS A 159 8.26 5.37 13.09
C HIS A 159 9.78 5.45 13.29
N SER A 160 10.53 4.80 12.43
CA SER A 160 11.95 5.04 12.36
C SER A 160 12.15 6.40 11.71
N LYS A 161 12.83 7.33 12.38
CA LYS A 161 13.32 8.59 11.79
C LYS A 161 14.44 8.33 10.75
N ILE A 162 14.42 7.18 10.11
CA ILE A 162 15.40 6.83 9.09
C ILE A 162 14.98 7.56 7.83
N HIS A 163 15.69 8.61 7.54
CA HIS A 163 15.71 9.21 6.21
C HIS A 163 16.00 8.10 5.19
N TRP A 164 15.03 7.82 4.34
CA TRP A 164 15.25 7.00 3.16
C TRP A 164 16.27 7.70 2.25
N SER A 165 17.54 7.44 2.45
CA SER A 165 18.54 7.75 1.45
C SER A 165 18.43 6.66 0.38
N TRP A 166 17.94 7.02 -0.77
CA TRP A 166 17.91 6.19 -1.95
C TRP A 166 19.33 5.87 -2.39
N ILE A 167 19.72 4.61 -2.35
CA ILE A 167 20.85 4.06 -3.08
C ILE A 167 20.30 3.39 -4.33
#